data_db541067fbc5db58e62007fdd3e7170c
#
_entry.id   db541067fbc5db58e62007fdd3e7170c
#
_cell.length_a   1.000
_cell.length_b   1.000
_cell.length_c   1.000
_cell.angle_alpha   90.00
_cell.angle_beta   90.00
_cell.angle_gamma   90.00
#
_symmetry.space_group_name_H-M   'P 1'
#
loop_
_entity.id
_entity.type
_entity.pdbx_description
1 polymer ?
#
loop_
_entity_poly.entity_id
_entity_poly.type
_entity_poly.pdbx_seq_one_letter_code
_entity_poly.pdbx_strand_id
1 'polypeptide(L)'
;MSESAQHQKLVNMIIEHVETIVGQDKKCFISSDEADGMSLSPLTAEGFRPDVFYQYGDTLIIGEAKTSDDVGRLHSGEQYDSYLKKCALFDGKAYFIAAVYWGDKAQLHNILRKIKIKHPGDYTITILEGY
;
A
#
# COMPACT_ATOMS: atom_id res chain seq x y z
N MET A 1 7.97 -18.68 -3.01
CA MET A 1 8.35 -18.48 -1.61
C MET A 1 7.21 -17.82 -0.86
N SER A 2 6.89 -18.35 0.28
CA SER A 2 5.82 -17.79 1.07
C SER A 2 6.30 -16.57 1.84
N GLU A 3 5.42 -15.62 2.01
CA GLU A 3 5.66 -14.48 2.87
C GLU A 3 5.70 -14.93 4.32
N SER A 4 6.37 -14.16 5.17
CA SER A 4 6.39 -14.45 6.58
C SER A 4 5.01 -14.25 7.19
N ALA A 5 4.76 -14.90 8.32
CA ALA A 5 3.48 -14.72 9.04
C ALA A 5 3.31 -13.26 9.47
N GLN A 6 4.42 -12.57 9.81
CA GLN A 6 4.38 -11.16 10.17
C GLN A 6 3.94 -10.28 9.01
N HIS A 7 4.48 -10.55 7.82
CA HIS A 7 4.10 -9.80 6.60
C HIS A 7 2.63 -10.04 6.28
N GLN A 8 2.19 -11.29 6.33
CA GLN A 8 0.80 -11.66 6.05
C GLN A 8 -0.17 -10.94 6.98
N LYS A 9 0.19 -10.84 8.26
CA LYS A 9 -0.64 -10.14 9.23
C LYS A 9 -0.82 -8.67 8.87
N LEU A 10 0.27 -8.01 8.44
CA LEU A 10 0.21 -6.62 8.02
C LEU A 10 -0.62 -6.44 6.76
N VAL A 11 -0.49 -7.36 5.79
CA VAL A 11 -1.30 -7.32 4.57
C VAL A 11 -2.79 -7.44 4.90
N ASN A 12 -3.14 -8.34 5.81
CA ASN A 12 -4.53 -8.51 6.24
C ASN A 12 -5.09 -7.25 6.87
N MET A 13 -4.28 -6.53 7.65
CA MET A 13 -4.68 -5.24 8.22
C MET A 13 -5.04 -4.24 7.13
N ILE A 14 -4.23 -4.20 6.06
CA ILE A 14 -4.49 -3.30 4.93
C ILE A 14 -5.80 -3.68 4.25
N ILE A 15 -6.01 -4.95 3.97
CA ILE A 15 -7.24 -5.42 3.30
C ILE A 15 -8.47 -5.01 4.12
N GLU A 16 -8.44 -5.23 5.44
CA GLU A 16 -9.55 -4.83 6.32
C GLU A 16 -9.79 -3.33 6.27
N HIS A 17 -8.73 -2.54 6.25
CA HIS A 17 -8.85 -1.09 6.18
C HIS A 17 -9.45 -0.65 4.84
N VAL A 18 -9.01 -1.26 3.74
CA VAL A 18 -9.57 -0.97 2.41
C VAL A 18 -11.07 -1.27 2.39
N GLU A 19 -11.48 -2.39 3.00
CA GLU A 19 -12.90 -2.75 3.07
C GLU A 19 -13.73 -1.68 3.78
N THR A 20 -13.16 -1.02 4.79
CA THR A 20 -13.88 0.07 5.48
C THR A 20 -14.04 1.30 4.60
N ILE A 21 -13.13 1.52 3.67
CA ILE A 21 -13.19 2.66 2.75
C ILE A 21 -14.18 2.41 1.63
N VAL A 22 -14.13 1.22 1.02
CA VAL A 22 -14.88 0.94 -0.22
C VAL A 22 -16.22 0.26 0.03
N GLY A 23 -16.40 -0.40 1.17
CA GLY A 23 -17.63 -1.12 1.51
C GLY A 23 -17.54 -2.60 1.11
N GLN A 24 -18.39 -3.42 1.76
CA GLN A 24 -18.38 -4.86 1.55
C GLN A 24 -18.82 -5.26 0.15
N ASP A 25 -19.66 -4.45 -0.49
CA ASP A 25 -20.15 -4.71 -1.85
C ASP A 25 -19.05 -4.54 -2.90
N LYS A 26 -17.97 -3.84 -2.57
CA LYS A 26 -16.86 -3.58 -3.49
C LYS A 26 -15.64 -4.43 -3.20
N LYS A 27 -15.65 -5.25 -2.16
CA LYS A 27 -14.45 -5.98 -1.76
C LYS A 27 -13.96 -6.97 -2.83
N CYS A 28 -14.86 -7.41 -3.73
CA CYS A 28 -14.46 -8.31 -4.82
C CYS A 28 -13.49 -7.65 -5.82
N PHE A 29 -13.37 -6.33 -5.79
CA PHE A 29 -12.43 -5.59 -6.65
C PHE A 29 -11.07 -5.39 -6.00
N ILE A 30 -10.88 -5.85 -4.75
CA ILE A 30 -9.58 -5.78 -4.07
C ILE A 30 -8.69 -6.92 -4.60
N SER A 31 -7.47 -6.59 -4.99
CA SER A 31 -6.48 -7.56 -5.48
C SER A 31 -5.35 -7.71 -4.47
N SER A 32 -4.89 -8.92 -4.27
CA SER A 32 -3.73 -9.22 -3.44
C SER A 32 -3.29 -10.66 -3.69
N ASP A 33 -1.99 -10.88 -3.90
CA ASP A 33 -1.47 -12.24 -4.04
C ASP A 33 -1.25 -12.92 -2.69
N GLU A 34 -1.44 -12.18 -1.60
CA GLU A 34 -1.27 -12.68 -0.22
C GLU A 34 -2.55 -13.28 0.35
N ALA A 35 -3.70 -13.02 -0.25
CA ALA A 35 -4.99 -13.47 0.28
C ALA A 35 -5.63 -14.48 -0.66
N ASP A 36 -6.20 -15.55 -0.07
CA ASP A 36 -6.87 -16.59 -0.84
C ASP A 36 -8.07 -16.02 -1.58
N GLY A 37 -8.22 -16.45 -2.83
CA GLY A 37 -9.38 -16.08 -3.63
C GLY A 37 -9.31 -14.71 -4.27
N MET A 38 -8.22 -14.00 -4.09
CA MET A 38 -8.04 -12.69 -4.71
C MET A 38 -7.10 -12.76 -5.91
N SER A 39 -7.31 -11.87 -6.88
CA SER A 39 -6.43 -11.74 -8.04
C SER A 39 -5.11 -11.09 -7.63
N LEU A 40 -4.08 -11.28 -8.43
CA LEU A 40 -2.82 -10.58 -8.25
C LEU A 40 -3.01 -9.08 -8.53
N SER A 41 -2.30 -8.25 -7.75
CA SER A 41 -2.25 -6.82 -8.02
C SER A 41 -1.52 -6.57 -9.34
N PRO A 42 -1.91 -5.52 -10.10
CA PRO A 42 -1.18 -5.17 -11.32
C PRO A 42 0.17 -4.53 -11.00
N LEU A 43 1.08 -4.57 -11.96
CA LEU A 43 2.38 -3.91 -11.84
C LEU A 43 2.24 -2.41 -12.09
N THR A 44 3.04 -1.62 -11.37
CA THR A 44 3.17 -0.18 -11.69
C THR A 44 4.02 0.00 -12.95
N ALA A 45 4.10 1.25 -13.43
CA ALA A 45 4.91 1.56 -14.62
C ALA A 45 6.39 1.18 -14.41
N GLU A 46 6.88 1.26 -13.17
CA GLU A 46 8.25 0.90 -12.84
C GLU A 46 8.44 -0.59 -12.56
N GLY A 47 7.38 -1.38 -12.65
CA GLY A 47 7.46 -2.84 -12.52
C GLY A 47 7.29 -3.37 -11.09
N PHE A 48 6.74 -2.58 -10.18
CA PHE A 48 6.48 -3.03 -8.82
C PHE A 48 5.05 -3.50 -8.65
N ARG A 49 4.85 -4.55 -7.87
CA ARG A 49 3.53 -5.11 -7.59
C ARG A 49 3.15 -4.79 -6.15
N PRO A 50 2.11 -3.96 -5.91
CA PRO A 50 1.67 -3.68 -4.54
C PRO A 50 1.14 -4.95 -3.85
N ASP A 51 1.26 -5.00 -2.54
CA ASP A 51 0.68 -6.11 -1.77
C ASP A 51 -0.84 -6.11 -1.85
N VAL A 52 -1.46 -4.92 -1.91
CA VAL A 52 -2.91 -4.76 -2.01
C VAL A 52 -3.21 -3.67 -3.04
N PHE A 53 -4.20 -3.91 -3.88
CA PHE A 53 -4.57 -2.97 -4.93
C PHE A 53 -6.07 -2.93 -5.09
N TYR A 54 -6.62 -1.73 -5.29
CA TYR A 54 -8.03 -1.52 -5.60
C TYR A 54 -8.15 -0.36 -6.57
N GLN A 55 -8.89 -0.56 -7.63
CA GLN A 55 -9.24 0.52 -8.54
C GLN A 55 -10.64 0.25 -9.09
N TYR A 56 -11.57 1.13 -8.77
CA TYR A 56 -12.94 1.04 -9.24
C TYR A 56 -13.53 2.44 -9.28
N GLY A 57 -14.14 2.81 -10.41
CA GLY A 57 -14.69 4.15 -10.56
C GLY A 57 -13.61 5.22 -10.43
N ASP A 58 -13.83 6.18 -9.56
CA ASP A 58 -12.91 7.30 -9.33
C ASP A 58 -11.95 7.07 -8.18
N THR A 59 -11.82 5.83 -7.70
CA THR A 59 -11.03 5.52 -6.51
C THR A 59 -9.89 4.57 -6.82
N LEU A 60 -8.69 4.92 -6.37
CA LEU A 60 -7.50 4.09 -6.44
C LEU A 60 -6.95 3.90 -5.03
N ILE A 61 -6.66 2.66 -4.65
CA ILE A 61 -6.02 2.37 -3.37
C ILE A 61 -4.84 1.44 -3.60
N ILE A 62 -3.67 1.83 -3.11
CA ILE A 62 -2.46 1.02 -3.18
C ILE A 62 -2.02 0.74 -1.75
N GLY A 63 -1.78 -0.52 -1.42
CA GLY A 63 -1.35 -0.93 -0.10
C GLY A 63 -0.03 -1.68 -0.14
N GLU A 64 0.83 -1.41 0.83
CA GLU A 64 2.14 -2.06 0.94
C GLU A 64 2.46 -2.33 2.39
N ALA A 65 2.87 -3.56 2.68
CA ALA A 65 3.26 -3.97 4.03
C ALA A 65 4.76 -4.19 4.08
N LYS A 66 5.41 -3.73 5.15
CA LYS A 66 6.85 -3.90 5.34
C LYS A 66 7.16 -4.34 6.75
N THR A 67 7.89 -5.43 6.89
CA THR A 67 8.44 -5.83 8.18
C THR A 67 9.62 -4.94 8.52
N SER A 68 10.08 -5.01 9.77
CA SER A 68 11.13 -4.10 10.27
C SER A 68 12.41 -4.13 9.44
N ASP A 69 12.77 -5.31 8.91
CA ASP A 69 13.98 -5.46 8.11
C ASP A 69 13.92 -4.72 6.79
N ASP A 70 12.72 -4.47 6.26
CA ASP A 70 12.55 -3.96 4.91
C ASP A 70 12.16 -2.49 4.84
N VAL A 71 11.64 -1.90 5.92
CA VAL A 71 11.08 -0.54 5.89
C VAL A 71 12.03 0.48 5.28
N GLY A 72 13.29 0.46 5.66
CA GLY A 72 14.26 1.47 5.24
C GLY A 72 15.18 1.06 4.11
N ARG A 73 14.95 -0.09 3.47
CA ARG A 73 15.82 -0.54 2.38
C ARG A 73 15.63 0.31 1.12
N LEU A 74 16.69 0.41 0.33
CA LEU A 74 16.67 1.16 -0.93
C LEU A 74 15.55 0.66 -1.86
N HIS A 75 15.42 -0.66 -1.99
CA HIS A 75 14.38 -1.27 -2.83
C HIS A 75 12.98 -0.85 -2.36
N SER A 76 12.75 -0.83 -1.05
CA SER A 76 11.47 -0.40 -0.49
C SER A 76 11.21 1.07 -0.81
N GLY A 77 12.24 1.92 -0.74
CA GLY A 77 12.12 3.31 -1.11
C GLY A 77 11.72 3.50 -2.56
N GLU A 78 12.26 2.68 -3.45
CA GLU A 78 11.89 2.71 -4.87
C GLU A 78 10.44 2.28 -5.07
N GLN A 79 9.96 1.31 -4.32
CA GLN A 79 8.56 0.90 -4.35
C GLN A 79 7.64 2.03 -3.88
N TYR A 80 7.95 2.66 -2.75
CA TYR A 80 7.16 3.79 -2.24
C TYR A 80 7.09 4.91 -3.27
N ASP A 81 8.22 5.23 -3.90
CA ASP A 81 8.27 6.28 -4.92
C ASP A 81 7.33 5.98 -6.08
N SER A 82 7.37 4.74 -6.58
CA SER A 82 6.50 4.28 -7.66
C SER A 82 5.02 4.38 -7.28
N TYR A 83 4.67 3.95 -6.06
CA TYR A 83 3.28 3.95 -5.60
C TYR A 83 2.74 5.36 -5.42
N LEU A 84 3.52 6.25 -4.81
CA LEU A 84 3.08 7.62 -4.62
C LEU A 84 2.98 8.37 -5.95
N LYS A 85 3.89 8.09 -6.89
CA LYS A 85 3.80 8.66 -8.23
C LYS A 85 2.48 8.26 -8.89
N LYS A 86 2.10 6.98 -8.78
CA LYS A 86 0.84 6.51 -9.37
C LYS A 86 -0.36 7.19 -8.71
N CYS A 87 -0.33 7.37 -7.40
CA CYS A 87 -1.39 8.08 -6.69
C CYS A 87 -1.48 9.54 -7.15
N ALA A 88 -0.33 10.21 -7.30
CA ALA A 88 -0.29 11.61 -7.70
C ALA A 88 -0.83 11.83 -9.12
N LEU A 89 -0.64 10.85 -10.01
CA LEU A 89 -1.08 10.94 -11.40
C LEU A 89 -2.52 10.49 -11.61
N PHE A 90 -3.13 9.88 -10.61
CA PHE A 90 -4.49 9.36 -10.74
C PHE A 90 -5.51 10.50 -10.75
N ASP A 91 -6.43 10.46 -11.70
CA ASP A 91 -7.50 11.44 -11.80
C ASP A 91 -8.70 10.94 -11.00
N GLY A 92 -8.72 11.27 -9.71
CA GLY A 92 -9.77 10.83 -8.80
C GLY A 92 -9.24 10.81 -7.38
N LYS A 93 -9.87 10.00 -6.54
CA LYS A 93 -9.48 9.83 -5.14
C LYS A 93 -8.46 8.72 -5.02
N ALA A 94 -7.26 9.05 -4.58
CA ALA A 94 -6.19 8.06 -4.42
C ALA A 94 -5.74 7.96 -2.98
N TYR A 95 -5.45 6.74 -2.54
CA TYR A 95 -5.00 6.42 -1.19
C TYR A 95 -3.77 5.53 -1.28
N PHE A 96 -2.76 5.84 -0.48
CA PHE A 96 -1.66 4.92 -0.24
C PHE A 96 -1.73 4.49 1.23
N ILE A 97 -1.85 3.20 1.46
CA ILE A 97 -1.97 2.63 2.80
C ILE A 97 -0.77 1.74 3.04
N ALA A 98 0.04 2.10 4.02
CA ALA A 98 1.19 1.29 4.41
C ALA A 98 0.91 0.67 5.78
N ALA A 99 1.36 -0.56 5.98
CA ALA A 99 1.29 -1.21 7.29
C ALA A 99 2.69 -1.62 7.72
N VAL A 100 3.06 -1.22 8.92
CA VAL A 100 4.36 -1.54 9.54
C VAL A 100 4.13 -1.86 11.01
N TYR A 101 5.14 -2.42 11.68
CA TYR A 101 5.06 -2.59 13.13
C TYR A 101 5.29 -1.24 13.81
N TRP A 102 4.72 -1.08 14.99
CA TRP A 102 4.62 0.21 15.67
C TRP A 102 5.97 0.93 15.79
N GLY A 103 7.05 0.18 16.01
CA GLY A 103 8.38 0.77 16.17
C GLY A 103 8.95 1.38 14.90
N ASP A 104 8.37 1.10 13.74
CA ASP A 104 8.87 1.55 12.44
C ASP A 104 8.08 2.72 11.86
N LYS A 105 7.00 3.14 12.54
CA LYS A 105 6.10 4.16 11.99
C LYS A 105 6.79 5.49 11.76
N ALA A 106 7.60 5.93 12.72
CA ALA A 106 8.27 7.23 12.60
C ALA A 106 9.25 7.26 11.42
N GLN A 107 10.00 6.16 11.23
CA GLN A 107 10.93 6.04 10.12
C GLN A 107 10.18 6.09 8.79
N LEU A 108 9.11 5.31 8.67
CA LEU A 108 8.31 5.27 7.44
C LEU A 108 7.67 6.62 7.15
N HIS A 109 7.14 7.28 8.18
CA HIS A 109 6.54 8.61 8.01
C HIS A 109 7.55 9.59 7.40
N ASN A 110 8.78 9.58 7.89
CA ASN A 110 9.83 10.46 7.37
C ASN A 110 10.18 10.13 5.92
N ILE A 111 10.25 8.84 5.58
CA ILE A 111 10.55 8.41 4.21
C ILE A 111 9.43 8.88 3.27
N LEU A 112 8.18 8.62 3.62
CA LEU A 112 7.04 8.95 2.76
C LEU A 112 6.87 10.46 2.61
N ARG A 113 7.14 11.22 3.66
CA ARG A 113 7.05 12.68 3.60
C ARG A 113 8.01 13.25 2.55
N LYS A 114 9.24 12.73 2.49
CA LYS A 114 10.22 13.16 1.49
C LYS A 114 9.81 12.78 0.08
N ILE A 115 9.25 11.58 -0.08
CA ILE A 115 8.81 11.12 -1.40
C ILE A 115 7.60 11.92 -1.87
N LYS A 116 6.69 12.28 -0.96
CA LYS A 116 5.51 13.06 -1.32
C LYS A 116 5.89 14.44 -1.88
N ILE A 117 7.00 15.02 -1.44
CA ILE A 117 7.48 16.28 -1.99
C ILE A 117 7.81 16.13 -3.47
N LYS A 118 8.33 14.97 -3.88
CA LYS A 118 8.65 14.68 -5.29
C LYS A 118 7.39 14.45 -6.13
N HIS A 119 6.33 13.96 -5.52
CA HIS A 119 5.07 13.62 -6.20
C HIS A 119 3.91 14.30 -5.49
N PRO A 120 3.77 15.63 -5.63
CA PRO A 120 2.70 16.36 -4.93
C PRO A 120 1.32 16.00 -5.47
N GLY A 121 0.32 16.09 -4.61
CA GLY A 121 -1.07 15.80 -4.97
C GLY A 121 -1.94 15.70 -3.73
N ASP A 122 -3.25 15.54 -3.95
CA ASP A 122 -4.23 15.49 -2.87
C ASP A 122 -4.47 14.08 -2.33
N TYR A 123 -3.72 13.10 -2.81
CA TYR A 123 -3.91 11.72 -2.35
C TYR A 123 -3.61 11.60 -0.85
N THR A 124 -4.26 10.61 -0.23
CA THR A 124 -4.18 10.39 1.20
C THR A 124 -3.15 9.29 1.50
N ILE A 125 -2.29 9.54 2.48
CA ILE A 125 -1.33 8.55 2.98
C ILE A 125 -1.75 8.14 4.38
N THR A 126 -1.92 6.84 4.60
CA THR A 126 -2.28 6.28 5.90
C THR A 126 -1.24 5.23 6.29
N ILE A 127 -0.77 5.28 7.53
CA ILE A 127 0.15 4.28 8.07
C ILE A 127 -0.57 3.53 9.18
N LEU A 128 -0.75 2.22 8.99
CA LEU A 128 -1.34 1.32 9.97
C LEU A 128 -0.22 0.71 10.81
N GLU A 129 -0.47 0.54 12.09
CA GLU A 129 0.52 0.00 13.02
C GLU A 129 0.11 -1.39 13.50
N GLY A 130 1.01 -2.38 13.30
CA GLY A 130 0.85 -3.71 13.88
C GLY A 130 1.59 -3.84 15.18
N TYR A 131 1.16 -4.78 16.04
CA TYR A 131 1.76 -5.03 17.35
C TYR A 131 2.20 -6.48 17.50
#